data_b5f781ac4b42c476472bb0fa438158df
#
_entry.id   b5f781ac4b42c476472bb0fa438158df
#
_cell.length_a   1.000
_cell.length_b   1.000
_cell.length_c   1.000
_cell.angle_alpha   90.00
_cell.angle_beta   90.00
_cell.angle_gamma   90.00
#
_symmetry.space_group_name_H-M   'P 1'
#
loop_
_entity.id
_entity.type
_entity.pdbx_description
1 polymer ?
#
loop_
_entity_poly.entity_id
_entity_poly.type
_entity_poly.pdbx_seq_one_letter_code
_entity_poly.pdbx_strand_id
1 'polypeptide(L)'
;MSENNEKKLYLNFDEYIRQGEPAQRERAEAWRVAIGLQAVDGLKTSEYLQETARKNIEGEITIDEARERVKQYYIKKTAHGNGDEDKEEADLVSGNISKLLQTDAFTYSVAGLSAIHKAIFEGVFKHAGRFRDYDISKKEWVLRGDSVLYGRWQDLRMAIEYDLEQERQFDYTSLNKEQMVEHLAKFVAGLWQIHPFGEGNTRTTAVFTIKYLRSQGFDVNNDLFERHSWYFRNALVRANYRNLNKNINYEPLFLVRFFRNLLLGENNTLKNRYMIVNPPEDWKMPESEQVQDMYRTSTGQVQDKLYTDNHNIISLIKVISDKQLSVKEMMYGLNLKGRDNFLTLYLIPSIEEGYVRLLYPDKPRHPRQKYLLTVKGLVLYKNI
;
A
#
# COMPACT_ATOMS: atom_id res chain seq x y z
N MET A 1 -14.24 5.11 36.78
CA MET A 1 -14.71 5.24 35.38
C MET A 1 -13.73 6.05 34.49
N SER A 2 -12.76 6.76 35.03
CA SER A 2 -11.78 7.56 34.27
C SER A 2 -10.62 6.76 33.65
N GLU A 3 -10.03 5.82 34.37
CA GLU A 3 -8.86 5.05 33.88
C GLU A 3 -9.12 4.15 32.67
N ASN A 4 -10.35 3.60 32.53
CA ASN A 4 -10.67 2.76 31.36
C ASN A 4 -10.94 3.56 30.08
N ASN A 5 -11.30 4.84 30.20
CA ASN A 5 -11.47 5.73 29.04
C ASN A 5 -10.14 6.29 28.57
N GLU A 6 -9.23 6.63 29.49
CA GLU A 6 -7.87 7.05 29.13
C GLU A 6 -7.10 5.91 28.42
N LYS A 7 -7.16 4.67 28.94
CA LYS A 7 -6.54 3.51 28.25
C LYS A 7 -7.06 3.27 26.85
N LYS A 8 -8.34 3.54 26.56
CA LYS A 8 -8.88 3.46 25.19
C LYS A 8 -8.41 4.58 24.27
N LEU A 9 -8.13 5.78 24.81
CA LEU A 9 -7.57 6.89 24.02
C LEU A 9 -6.15 6.59 23.51
N TYR A 10 -5.34 5.89 24.29
CA TYR A 10 -3.95 5.54 23.94
C TYR A 10 -3.84 4.50 22.80
N LEU A 11 -4.91 3.75 22.53
CA LEU A 11 -4.94 2.69 21.52
C LEU A 11 -5.34 3.20 20.13
N ASN A 12 -5.80 4.44 20.02
CA ASN A 12 -6.33 4.99 18.78
C ASN A 12 -5.62 6.29 18.42
N PHE A 13 -4.75 6.24 17.42
CA PHE A 13 -4.08 7.43 16.90
C PHE A 13 -4.97 8.33 16.04
N ASP A 14 -6.29 8.07 15.99
CA ASP A 14 -7.27 8.83 15.18
C ASP A 14 -7.28 10.33 15.51
N GLU A 15 -7.04 10.69 16.75
CA GLU A 15 -7.01 12.10 17.18
C GLU A 15 -5.83 12.84 16.54
N TYR A 16 -4.65 12.23 16.51
CA TYR A 16 -3.48 12.81 15.84
C TYR A 16 -3.68 12.95 14.34
N ILE A 17 -4.42 12.02 13.71
CA ILE A 17 -4.74 12.09 12.28
C ILE A 17 -5.74 13.19 11.97
N ARG A 18 -6.72 13.42 12.86
CA ARG A 18 -7.76 14.45 12.67
C ARG A 18 -7.29 15.85 13.02
N GLN A 19 -6.52 16.01 14.09
CA GLN A 19 -6.20 17.30 14.71
C GLN A 19 -4.70 17.59 14.83
N GLY A 20 -3.84 16.59 14.58
CA GLY A 20 -2.40 16.71 14.70
C GLY A 20 -1.78 17.63 13.63
N GLU A 21 -0.66 18.21 13.98
CA GLU A 21 0.23 18.89 13.02
C GLU A 21 0.64 17.92 11.89
N PRO A 22 0.98 18.40 10.69
CA PRO A 22 1.28 17.53 9.53
C PRO A 22 2.26 16.40 9.84
N ALA A 23 3.36 16.69 10.54
CA ALA A 23 4.35 15.69 10.90
C ALA A 23 3.85 14.66 11.95
N GLN A 24 2.92 15.05 12.84
CA GLN A 24 2.28 14.12 13.77
C GLN A 24 1.30 13.22 13.04
N ARG A 25 0.54 13.78 12.12
CA ARG A 25 -0.41 13.02 11.28
C ARG A 25 0.30 11.95 10.46
N GLU A 26 1.36 12.31 9.76
CA GLU A 26 2.17 11.39 8.95
C GLU A 26 2.74 10.23 9.80
N ARG A 27 3.31 10.54 10.97
CA ARG A 27 3.81 9.50 11.89
C ARG A 27 2.69 8.61 12.42
N ALA A 28 1.55 9.20 12.79
CA ALA A 28 0.39 8.44 13.29
C ALA A 28 -0.16 7.49 12.23
N GLU A 29 -0.28 7.93 10.98
CA GLU A 29 -0.69 7.09 9.86
C GLU A 29 0.29 5.94 9.62
N ALA A 30 1.59 6.21 9.64
CA ALA A 30 2.61 5.18 9.47
C ALA A 30 2.54 4.10 10.58
N TRP A 31 2.38 4.51 11.84
CA TRP A 31 2.23 3.59 12.96
C TRP A 31 0.93 2.78 12.90
N ARG A 32 -0.19 3.40 12.51
CA ARG A 32 -1.47 2.69 12.37
C ARG A 32 -1.38 1.55 11.38
N VAL A 33 -0.84 1.81 10.20
CA VAL A 33 -0.62 0.76 9.19
C VAL A 33 0.31 -0.31 9.72
N ALA A 34 1.43 0.08 10.29
CA ALA A 34 2.44 -0.84 10.78
C ALA A 34 1.87 -1.82 11.82
N ILE A 35 1.07 -1.30 12.76
CA ILE A 35 0.39 -2.10 13.79
C ILE A 35 -0.72 -2.96 13.17
N GLY A 36 -1.55 -2.39 12.31
CA GLY A 36 -2.66 -3.11 11.69
C GLY A 36 -2.22 -4.26 10.77
N LEU A 37 -1.07 -4.12 10.10
CA LEU A 37 -0.51 -5.16 9.26
C LEU A 37 -0.09 -6.43 10.02
N GLN A 38 0.10 -6.37 11.35
CA GLN A 38 0.42 -7.56 12.13
C GLN A 38 -0.75 -8.56 12.16
N ALA A 39 -1.98 -8.07 12.04
CA ALA A 39 -3.17 -8.94 11.98
C ALA A 39 -3.21 -9.86 10.74
N VAL A 40 -2.41 -9.60 9.71
CA VAL A 40 -2.22 -10.48 8.54
C VAL A 40 -1.78 -11.88 8.94
N ASP A 41 -0.91 -11.97 9.94
CA ASP A 41 -0.38 -13.23 10.47
C ASP A 41 -0.96 -13.56 11.86
N GLY A 42 -2.05 -12.90 12.25
CA GLY A 42 -2.75 -13.12 13.53
C GLY A 42 -2.03 -12.53 14.74
N LEU A 43 -0.98 -11.73 14.53
CA LEU A 43 -0.18 -11.15 15.58
C LEU A 43 -0.83 -9.91 16.19
N LYS A 44 -0.49 -9.60 17.44
CA LYS A 44 -0.94 -8.41 18.16
C LYS A 44 0.23 -7.73 18.84
N THR A 45 0.29 -6.42 18.73
CA THR A 45 1.31 -5.60 19.39
C THR A 45 1.08 -5.46 20.89
N SER A 46 2.13 -5.13 21.62
CA SER A 46 2.09 -4.86 23.05
C SER A 46 1.63 -3.44 23.38
N GLU A 47 1.18 -3.21 24.62
CA GLU A 47 0.89 -1.87 25.14
C GLU A 47 2.18 -1.01 25.18
N TYR A 48 3.33 -1.64 25.43
CA TYR A 48 4.63 -0.95 25.44
C TYR A 48 4.96 -0.33 24.07
N LEU A 49 4.70 -1.07 22.98
CA LEU A 49 4.87 -0.52 21.63
C LEU A 49 3.96 0.67 21.40
N GLN A 50 2.70 0.58 21.80
CA GLN A 50 1.72 1.65 21.56
C GLN A 50 2.11 2.94 22.29
N GLU A 51 2.59 2.83 23.54
CA GLU A 51 3.10 3.98 24.27
C GLU A 51 4.39 4.56 23.64
N THR A 52 5.26 3.68 23.15
CA THR A 52 6.48 4.08 22.44
C THR A 52 6.15 4.78 21.12
N ALA A 53 5.16 4.27 20.37
CA ALA A 53 4.66 4.89 19.16
C ALA A 53 4.06 6.27 19.41
N ARG A 54 3.27 6.45 20.50
CA ARG A 54 2.74 7.73 20.91
C ARG A 54 3.85 8.77 21.12
N LYS A 55 4.91 8.43 21.84
CA LYS A 55 6.07 9.31 22.06
C LYS A 55 6.76 9.73 20.75
N ASN A 56 6.83 8.81 19.79
CA ASN A 56 7.35 9.13 18.46
C ASN A 56 6.40 10.06 17.68
N ILE A 57 5.09 9.81 17.73
CA ILE A 57 4.08 10.65 17.09
C ILE A 57 4.15 12.08 17.63
N GLU A 58 4.25 12.24 18.94
CA GLU A 58 4.38 13.54 19.61
C GLU A 58 5.72 14.24 19.39
N GLY A 59 6.72 13.51 18.86
CA GLY A 59 8.04 14.04 18.58
C GLY A 59 8.97 14.05 19.79
N GLU A 60 8.59 13.40 20.89
CA GLU A 60 9.43 13.25 22.08
C GLU A 60 10.67 12.39 21.80
N ILE A 61 10.53 11.42 20.89
CA ILE A 61 11.60 10.53 20.43
C ILE A 61 11.57 10.37 18.92
N THR A 62 12.73 10.12 18.32
CA THR A 62 12.85 9.76 16.91
C THR A 62 12.34 8.34 16.65
N ILE A 63 12.08 8.00 15.38
CA ILE A 63 11.69 6.63 15.01
C ILE A 63 12.80 5.60 15.31
N ASP A 64 14.07 5.99 15.20
CA ASP A 64 15.18 5.11 15.52
C ASP A 64 15.31 4.87 17.02
N GLU A 65 15.09 5.89 17.85
CA GLU A 65 15.01 5.74 19.31
C GLU A 65 13.83 4.86 19.72
N ALA A 66 12.68 5.00 19.05
CA ALA A 66 11.51 4.17 19.31
C ALA A 66 11.81 2.69 19.04
N ARG A 67 12.43 2.39 17.88
CA ARG A 67 12.85 1.03 17.51
C ARG A 67 13.87 0.44 18.50
N GLU A 68 14.87 1.22 18.88
CA GLU A 68 15.88 0.78 19.84
C GLU A 68 15.26 0.52 21.24
N ARG A 69 14.33 1.35 21.71
CA ARG A 69 13.60 1.13 22.97
C ARG A 69 12.82 -0.18 22.96
N VAL A 70 12.10 -0.48 21.87
CA VAL A 70 11.37 -1.75 21.71
C VAL A 70 12.33 -2.93 21.76
N LYS A 71 13.45 -2.87 21.03
CA LYS A 71 14.47 -3.90 21.04
C LYS A 71 15.05 -4.13 22.45
N GLN A 72 15.42 -3.07 23.15
CA GLN A 72 15.96 -3.16 24.51
C GLN A 72 14.94 -3.70 25.52
N TYR A 73 13.66 -3.38 25.33
CA TYR A 73 12.58 -3.94 26.16
C TYR A 73 12.54 -5.47 26.06
N TYR A 74 12.60 -6.03 24.85
CA TYR A 74 12.56 -7.48 24.67
C TYR A 74 13.84 -8.17 25.09
N ILE A 75 15.03 -7.60 24.89
CA ILE A 75 16.30 -8.14 25.42
C ILE A 75 16.21 -8.30 26.94
N LYS A 76 15.71 -7.31 27.67
CA LYS A 76 15.53 -7.37 29.12
C LYS A 76 14.47 -8.39 29.52
N LYS A 77 13.36 -8.45 28.81
CA LYS A 77 12.24 -9.36 29.10
C LYS A 77 12.62 -10.81 28.90
N THR A 78 13.33 -11.14 27.83
CA THR A 78 13.85 -12.48 27.54
C THR A 78 14.88 -12.93 28.58
N ALA A 79 15.75 -12.02 29.03
CA ALA A 79 16.71 -12.30 30.11
C ALA A 79 16.04 -12.69 31.43
N HIS A 80 14.77 -12.31 31.64
CA HIS A 80 13.98 -12.68 32.83
C HIS A 80 13.04 -13.88 32.62
N GLY A 81 13.14 -14.58 31.48
CA GLY A 81 12.35 -15.79 31.21
C GLY A 81 10.90 -15.54 30.81
N ASN A 82 10.52 -14.30 30.52
CA ASN A 82 9.16 -13.87 30.15
C ASN A 82 9.01 -13.58 28.65
N GLY A 83 9.67 -14.34 27.79
CA GLY A 83 9.60 -14.17 26.33
C GLY A 83 8.14 -14.38 25.80
N ASP A 84 7.72 -13.54 24.87
CA ASP A 84 6.49 -13.68 24.10
C ASP A 84 6.89 -13.38 22.64
N GLU A 85 7.30 -14.44 21.94
CA GLU A 85 7.91 -14.34 20.59
C GLU A 85 6.95 -13.68 19.59
N ASP A 86 5.66 -13.97 19.67
CA ASP A 86 4.65 -13.39 18.78
C ASP A 86 4.52 -11.87 18.98
N LYS A 87 4.54 -11.41 20.23
CA LYS A 87 4.50 -9.97 20.52
C LYS A 87 5.83 -9.28 20.20
N GLU A 88 6.95 -9.94 20.43
CA GLU A 88 8.26 -9.42 20.05
C GLU A 88 8.35 -9.21 18.55
N GLU A 89 7.96 -10.22 17.75
CA GLU A 89 7.88 -10.08 16.29
C GLU A 89 6.97 -8.92 15.90
N ALA A 90 5.73 -8.88 16.40
CA ALA A 90 4.76 -7.84 16.06
C ALA A 90 5.30 -6.44 16.36
N ASP A 91 5.93 -6.24 17.49
CA ASP A 91 6.43 -4.93 17.93
C ASP A 91 7.65 -4.49 17.12
N LEU A 92 8.63 -5.36 16.91
CA LEU A 92 9.82 -5.06 16.11
C LEU A 92 9.46 -4.78 14.66
N VAL A 93 8.62 -5.61 14.07
CA VAL A 93 8.14 -5.44 12.69
C VAL A 93 7.32 -4.16 12.54
N SER A 94 6.48 -3.80 13.52
CA SER A 94 5.73 -2.54 13.47
C SER A 94 6.65 -1.32 13.48
N GLY A 95 7.68 -1.30 14.32
CA GLY A 95 8.69 -0.24 14.31
C GLY A 95 9.40 -0.11 12.96
N ASN A 96 9.76 -1.24 12.36
CA ASN A 96 10.43 -1.30 11.07
C ASN A 96 9.53 -0.81 9.92
N ILE A 97 8.28 -1.26 9.88
CA ILE A 97 7.30 -0.81 8.86
C ILE A 97 7.01 0.68 9.02
N SER A 98 6.80 1.17 10.25
CA SER A 98 6.56 2.58 10.52
C SER A 98 7.71 3.45 9.98
N LYS A 99 8.97 3.07 10.22
CA LYS A 99 10.14 3.76 9.66
C LYS A 99 10.11 3.78 8.12
N LEU A 100 9.82 2.65 7.49
CA LEU A 100 9.74 2.56 6.03
C LEU A 100 8.66 3.47 5.43
N LEU A 101 7.51 3.58 6.09
CA LEU A 101 6.37 4.36 5.60
C LEU A 101 6.54 5.86 5.81
N GLN A 102 7.42 6.29 6.74
CA GLN A 102 7.79 7.69 6.95
C GLN A 102 8.85 8.20 5.96
N THR A 103 9.29 7.39 5.02
CA THR A 103 10.28 7.78 4.01
C THR A 103 9.71 7.60 2.60
N ASP A 104 10.01 8.52 1.68
CA ASP A 104 9.59 8.42 0.28
C ASP A 104 10.51 7.53 -0.56
N ALA A 105 11.65 7.12 0.00
CA ALA A 105 12.61 6.27 -0.72
C ALA A 105 11.95 4.96 -1.17
N PHE A 106 11.91 4.75 -2.48
CA PHE A 106 11.33 3.57 -3.11
C PHE A 106 12.09 3.20 -4.37
N THR A 107 12.49 1.94 -4.48
CA THR A 107 13.13 1.41 -5.68
C THR A 107 12.24 0.36 -6.32
N TYR A 108 11.68 0.66 -7.47
CA TYR A 108 10.82 -0.23 -8.24
C TYR A 108 11.66 -1.27 -8.99
N SER A 109 12.04 -2.33 -8.29
CA SER A 109 12.88 -3.42 -8.83
C SER A 109 12.81 -4.67 -7.94
N VAL A 110 13.32 -5.79 -8.46
CA VAL A 110 13.52 -7.03 -7.68
C VAL A 110 14.35 -6.78 -6.42
N ALA A 111 15.43 -6.00 -6.54
CA ALA A 111 16.27 -5.61 -5.40
C ALA A 111 15.50 -4.73 -4.41
N GLY A 112 14.64 -3.82 -4.89
CA GLY A 112 13.78 -2.98 -4.05
C GLY A 112 12.77 -3.80 -3.24
N LEU A 113 12.14 -4.81 -3.84
CA LEU A 113 11.24 -5.73 -3.12
C LEU A 113 11.99 -6.49 -2.02
N SER A 114 13.17 -7.01 -2.35
CA SER A 114 14.06 -7.69 -1.38
C SER A 114 14.50 -6.74 -0.24
N ALA A 115 14.83 -5.49 -0.57
CA ALA A 115 15.23 -4.47 0.41
C ALA A 115 14.08 -4.11 1.35
N ILE A 116 12.84 -4.01 0.85
CA ILE A 116 11.64 -3.80 1.68
C ILE A 116 11.47 -4.96 2.66
N HIS A 117 11.51 -6.21 2.18
CA HIS A 117 11.43 -7.37 3.07
C HIS A 117 12.55 -7.38 4.12
N LYS A 118 13.79 -7.08 3.69
CA LYS A 118 14.93 -6.99 4.62
C LYS A 118 14.67 -5.95 5.71
N ALA A 119 14.24 -4.76 5.32
CA ALA A 119 14.01 -3.67 6.26
C ALA A 119 12.83 -3.94 7.21
N ILE A 120 11.76 -4.61 6.75
CA ILE A 120 10.62 -5.03 7.60
C ILE A 120 11.05 -6.03 8.67
N PHE A 121 11.86 -7.02 8.29
CA PHE A 121 12.19 -8.17 9.15
C PHE A 121 13.61 -8.14 9.71
N GLU A 122 14.30 -7.00 9.59
CA GLU A 122 15.61 -6.81 10.21
C GLU A 122 15.54 -6.99 11.72
N GLY A 123 16.40 -7.85 12.24
CA GLY A 123 16.42 -8.19 13.66
C GLY A 123 15.38 -9.24 14.10
N VAL A 124 14.49 -9.68 13.18
CA VAL A 124 13.45 -10.70 13.42
C VAL A 124 13.83 -12.02 12.72
N PHE A 125 14.02 -11.98 11.40
CA PHE A 125 14.36 -13.18 10.65
C PHE A 125 15.82 -13.18 10.17
N LYS A 126 16.54 -14.27 10.40
CA LYS A 126 17.92 -14.44 9.89
C LYS A 126 18.00 -14.41 8.36
N HIS A 127 16.91 -14.74 7.68
CA HIS A 127 16.80 -14.76 6.22
C HIS A 127 16.13 -13.50 5.64
N ALA A 128 15.98 -12.43 6.43
CA ALA A 128 15.37 -11.20 5.98
C ALA A 128 16.01 -10.69 4.66
N GLY A 129 15.18 -10.43 3.65
CA GLY A 129 15.60 -10.01 2.31
C GLY A 129 16.10 -11.13 1.38
N ARG A 130 16.14 -12.38 1.82
CA ARG A 130 16.56 -13.51 0.99
C ARG A 130 15.35 -14.24 0.43
N PHE A 131 15.39 -14.55 -0.85
CA PHE A 131 14.40 -15.42 -1.46
C PHE A 131 14.56 -16.84 -0.94
N ARG A 132 13.44 -17.53 -0.79
CA ARG A 132 13.43 -18.95 -0.42
C ARG A 132 14.07 -19.81 -1.51
N ASP A 133 14.62 -20.93 -1.12
CA ASP A 133 15.27 -21.95 -1.94
C ASP A 133 14.51 -23.30 -1.91
N TYR A 134 13.24 -23.27 -1.54
CA TYR A 134 12.31 -24.40 -1.46
C TYR A 134 10.89 -23.97 -1.84
N ASP A 135 10.09 -24.95 -2.31
CA ASP A 135 8.67 -24.71 -2.59
C ASP A 135 7.84 -24.72 -1.31
N ILE A 136 6.80 -23.89 -1.29
CA ILE A 136 5.93 -23.71 -0.12
C ILE A 136 4.48 -24.02 -0.45
N SER A 137 3.75 -24.44 0.59
CA SER A 137 2.30 -24.58 0.61
C SER A 137 1.78 -24.08 1.95
N LYS A 138 0.72 -23.28 1.94
CA LYS A 138 0.12 -22.71 3.14
C LYS A 138 -1.36 -23.05 3.19
N LYS A 139 -1.84 -23.59 4.30
CA LYS A 139 -3.27 -23.82 4.52
C LYS A 139 -3.97 -22.48 4.72
N GLU A 140 -4.88 -22.15 3.80
CA GLU A 140 -5.59 -20.88 3.83
C GLU A 140 -7.01 -21.05 4.40
N TRP A 141 -7.36 -20.19 5.36
CA TRP A 141 -8.67 -20.25 6.04
C TRP A 141 -9.83 -20.09 5.07
N VAL A 142 -9.78 -19.11 4.16
CA VAL A 142 -10.84 -18.88 3.16
C VAL A 142 -10.98 -20.02 2.16
N LEU A 143 -9.96 -20.87 2.03
CA LEU A 143 -9.95 -22.04 1.17
C LEU A 143 -10.28 -23.35 1.92
N ARG A 144 -10.70 -23.24 3.21
CA ARG A 144 -10.96 -24.39 4.09
C ARG A 144 -9.77 -25.36 4.17
N GLY A 145 -8.56 -24.82 4.22
CA GLY A 145 -7.33 -25.56 4.37
C GLY A 145 -6.62 -25.94 3.06
N ASP A 146 -7.20 -25.62 1.91
CA ASP A 146 -6.46 -25.71 0.63
C ASP A 146 -5.41 -24.58 0.54
N SER A 147 -4.50 -24.70 -0.41
CA SER A 147 -3.39 -23.75 -0.66
C SER A 147 -3.52 -23.10 -2.03
N VAL A 148 -3.05 -21.88 -2.15
CA VAL A 148 -2.74 -21.26 -3.47
C VAL A 148 -1.51 -21.97 -4.06
N LEU A 149 -1.46 -22.05 -5.39
CA LEU A 149 -0.27 -22.46 -6.10
C LEU A 149 0.70 -21.28 -6.17
N TYR A 150 1.75 -21.33 -5.37
CA TYR A 150 2.78 -20.30 -5.34
C TYR A 150 3.86 -20.52 -6.41
N GLY A 151 4.67 -19.49 -6.68
CA GLY A 151 5.79 -19.59 -7.62
C GLY A 151 6.79 -20.67 -7.21
N ARG A 152 7.38 -21.35 -8.18
CA ARG A 152 8.46 -22.33 -7.94
C ARG A 152 9.72 -21.58 -7.50
N TRP A 153 10.44 -22.11 -6.53
CA TRP A 153 11.59 -21.43 -5.97
C TRP A 153 12.69 -21.10 -6.98
N GLN A 154 12.87 -21.95 -8.02
CA GLN A 154 13.87 -21.71 -9.08
C GLN A 154 13.56 -20.48 -9.93
N ASP A 155 12.28 -20.13 -10.07
CA ASP A 155 11.80 -19.14 -11.03
C ASP A 155 11.48 -17.78 -10.38
N LEU A 156 11.61 -17.65 -9.04
CA LEU A 156 11.13 -16.49 -8.27
C LEU A 156 11.65 -15.15 -8.78
N ARG A 157 12.96 -15.04 -9.00
CA ARG A 157 13.59 -13.79 -9.47
C ARG A 157 13.07 -13.41 -10.85
N MET A 158 13.02 -14.39 -11.77
CA MET A 158 12.56 -14.18 -13.15
C MET A 158 11.07 -13.81 -13.19
N ALA A 159 10.24 -14.44 -12.36
CA ALA A 159 8.83 -14.12 -12.26
C ALA A 159 8.58 -12.70 -11.75
N ILE A 160 9.29 -12.27 -10.68
CA ILE A 160 9.19 -10.90 -10.17
C ILE A 160 9.65 -9.91 -11.24
N GLU A 161 10.80 -10.16 -11.89
CA GLU A 161 11.33 -9.26 -12.92
C GLU A 161 10.36 -9.12 -14.09
N TYR A 162 9.75 -10.23 -14.51
CA TYR A 162 8.73 -10.23 -15.55
C TYR A 162 7.50 -9.39 -15.16
N ASP A 163 6.92 -9.60 -13.98
CA ASP A 163 5.74 -8.86 -13.53
C ASP A 163 6.03 -7.36 -13.38
N LEU A 164 7.19 -7.01 -12.83
CA LEU A 164 7.60 -5.61 -12.69
C LEU A 164 7.84 -4.95 -14.06
N GLU A 165 8.38 -5.68 -15.04
CA GLU A 165 8.60 -5.14 -16.38
C GLU A 165 7.30 -5.00 -17.15
N GLN A 166 6.35 -5.97 -17.05
CA GLN A 166 5.02 -5.84 -17.64
C GLN A 166 4.30 -4.61 -17.10
N GLU A 167 4.35 -4.38 -15.80
CA GLU A 167 3.74 -3.22 -15.16
C GLU A 167 4.43 -1.90 -15.57
N ARG A 168 5.76 -1.89 -15.74
CA ARG A 168 6.51 -0.70 -16.19
C ARG A 168 6.14 -0.29 -17.61
N GLN A 169 5.88 -1.27 -18.47
CA GLN A 169 5.52 -1.07 -19.89
C GLN A 169 4.02 -0.89 -20.10
N PHE A 170 3.23 -1.06 -19.05
CA PHE A 170 1.78 -1.03 -19.16
C PHE A 170 1.28 0.38 -19.53
N ASP A 171 0.42 0.43 -20.56
CA ASP A 171 -0.18 1.68 -21.02
C ASP A 171 -1.48 2.00 -20.28
N TYR A 172 -1.38 2.87 -19.29
CA TYR A 172 -2.52 3.38 -18.54
C TYR A 172 -3.36 4.41 -19.30
N THR A 173 -2.87 4.91 -20.46
CA THR A 173 -3.54 6.01 -21.20
C THR A 173 -4.88 5.60 -21.78
N SER A 174 -5.13 4.33 -22.00
CA SER A 174 -6.38 3.79 -22.55
C SER A 174 -7.45 3.47 -21.51
N LEU A 175 -7.12 3.48 -20.21
CA LEU A 175 -8.00 3.00 -19.15
C LEU A 175 -8.86 4.12 -18.54
N ASN A 176 -10.11 3.77 -18.18
CA ASN A 176 -10.87 4.54 -17.20
C ASN A 176 -10.44 4.20 -15.78
N LYS A 177 -11.00 4.89 -14.78
CA LYS A 177 -10.61 4.72 -13.36
C LYS A 177 -10.92 3.32 -12.81
N GLU A 178 -12.00 2.70 -13.23
CA GLU A 178 -12.40 1.36 -12.83
C GLU A 178 -11.43 0.33 -13.39
N GLN A 179 -11.12 0.39 -14.67
CA GLN A 179 -10.16 -0.47 -15.35
C GLN A 179 -8.75 -0.33 -14.76
N MET A 180 -8.35 0.90 -14.40
CA MET A 180 -7.09 1.14 -13.70
C MET A 180 -7.04 0.41 -12.36
N VAL A 181 -8.10 0.48 -11.56
CA VAL A 181 -8.17 -0.22 -10.27
C VAL A 181 -8.12 -1.73 -10.45
N GLU A 182 -8.83 -2.27 -11.42
CA GLU A 182 -8.80 -3.70 -11.76
C GLU A 182 -7.41 -4.16 -12.18
N HIS A 183 -6.72 -3.35 -13.01
CA HIS A 183 -5.34 -3.65 -13.41
C HIS A 183 -4.38 -3.65 -12.22
N LEU A 184 -4.44 -2.62 -11.35
CA LEU A 184 -3.61 -2.54 -10.15
C LEU A 184 -3.87 -3.70 -9.19
N ALA A 185 -5.14 -4.09 -9.01
CA ALA A 185 -5.49 -5.25 -8.21
C ALA A 185 -4.88 -6.53 -8.79
N LYS A 186 -4.95 -6.71 -10.11
CA LYS A 186 -4.35 -7.86 -10.81
C LYS A 186 -2.83 -7.89 -10.68
N PHE A 187 -2.16 -6.75 -10.87
CA PHE A 187 -0.71 -6.64 -10.70
C PHE A 187 -0.28 -7.03 -9.29
N VAL A 188 -0.92 -6.47 -8.26
CA VAL A 188 -0.59 -6.77 -6.86
C VAL A 188 -0.89 -8.24 -6.52
N ALA A 189 -1.97 -8.82 -7.06
CA ALA A 189 -2.29 -10.23 -6.88
C ALA A 189 -1.22 -11.13 -7.49
N GLY A 190 -0.76 -10.87 -8.71
CA GLY A 190 0.31 -11.61 -9.38
C GLY A 190 1.61 -11.55 -8.60
N LEU A 191 2.06 -10.34 -8.23
CA LEU A 191 3.27 -10.16 -7.44
C LEU A 191 3.22 -10.90 -6.10
N TRP A 192 2.08 -10.89 -5.40
CA TRP A 192 1.90 -11.64 -4.16
C TRP A 192 1.93 -13.16 -4.39
N GLN A 193 1.37 -13.67 -5.50
CA GLN A 193 1.32 -15.10 -5.80
C GLN A 193 2.72 -15.72 -5.98
N ILE A 194 3.70 -14.94 -6.44
CA ILE A 194 5.09 -15.41 -6.56
C ILE A 194 5.59 -15.85 -5.18
N HIS A 195 5.24 -15.16 -4.11
CA HIS A 195 5.52 -15.53 -2.73
C HIS A 195 7.00 -15.82 -2.48
N PRO A 196 7.91 -14.84 -2.75
CA PRO A 196 9.34 -15.13 -2.88
C PRO A 196 10.07 -15.40 -1.57
N PHE A 197 9.48 -15.07 -0.43
CA PHE A 197 10.12 -15.22 0.88
C PHE A 197 9.54 -16.41 1.65
N GLY A 198 10.30 -16.95 2.60
CA GLY A 198 9.81 -18.01 3.48
C GLY A 198 8.63 -17.56 4.35
N GLU A 199 8.72 -16.35 4.89
CA GLU A 199 7.69 -15.71 5.73
C GLU A 199 7.51 -14.23 5.34
N GLY A 200 6.45 -13.56 5.83
CA GLY A 200 6.25 -12.11 5.69
C GLY A 200 5.86 -11.60 4.31
N ASN A 201 5.51 -12.48 3.36
CA ASN A 201 5.18 -12.07 1.99
C ASN A 201 4.02 -11.07 1.91
N THR A 202 2.95 -11.26 2.67
CA THR A 202 1.79 -10.36 2.61
C THR A 202 2.10 -8.98 3.19
N ARG A 203 2.83 -8.91 4.32
CA ARG A 203 3.27 -7.62 4.89
C ARG A 203 4.21 -6.89 3.92
N THR A 204 5.12 -7.61 3.28
CA THR A 204 6.02 -7.05 2.26
C THR A 204 5.25 -6.53 1.04
N THR A 205 4.29 -7.32 0.53
CA THR A 205 3.44 -6.91 -0.60
C THR A 205 2.62 -5.67 -0.24
N ALA A 206 2.04 -5.60 0.96
CA ALA A 206 1.28 -4.42 1.40
C ALA A 206 2.15 -3.15 1.43
N VAL A 207 3.34 -3.22 2.05
CA VAL A 207 4.26 -2.07 2.10
C VAL A 207 4.78 -1.69 0.71
N PHE A 208 5.12 -2.68 -0.13
CA PHE A 208 5.50 -2.43 -1.53
C PHE A 208 4.37 -1.73 -2.28
N THR A 209 3.13 -2.21 -2.15
CA THR A 209 1.95 -1.63 -2.79
C THR A 209 1.72 -0.19 -2.37
N ILE A 210 1.80 0.12 -1.07
CA ILE A 210 1.65 1.49 -0.55
C ILE A 210 2.71 2.41 -1.18
N LYS A 211 3.98 1.99 -1.16
CA LYS A 211 5.07 2.79 -1.73
C LYS A 211 4.96 2.93 -3.26
N TYR A 212 4.57 1.86 -3.94
CA TYR A 212 4.34 1.88 -5.38
C TYR A 212 3.21 2.87 -5.74
N LEU A 213 2.06 2.76 -5.09
CA LEU A 213 0.93 3.67 -5.34
C LEU A 213 1.29 5.12 -5.05
N ARG A 214 2.00 5.41 -3.95
CA ARG A 214 2.51 6.76 -3.65
C ARG A 214 3.46 7.25 -4.75
N SER A 215 4.35 6.42 -5.26
CA SER A 215 5.24 6.77 -6.37
C SER A 215 4.49 7.03 -7.68
N GLN A 216 3.26 6.52 -7.81
CA GLN A 216 2.35 6.78 -8.92
C GLN A 216 1.39 7.96 -8.64
N GLY A 217 1.61 8.70 -7.55
CA GLY A 217 0.89 9.92 -7.21
C GLY A 217 -0.43 9.71 -6.46
N PHE A 218 -0.76 8.48 -6.09
CA PHE A 218 -1.96 8.24 -5.29
C PHE A 218 -1.73 8.64 -3.84
N ASP A 219 -2.70 9.36 -3.29
CA ASP A 219 -2.79 9.54 -1.84
C ASP A 219 -3.35 8.26 -1.22
N VAL A 220 -2.44 7.40 -0.79
CA VAL A 220 -2.80 6.15 -0.11
C VAL A 220 -2.94 6.44 1.37
N ASN A 221 -4.17 6.80 1.75
CA ASN A 221 -4.61 6.86 3.14
C ASN A 221 -4.67 5.45 3.71
N ASN A 222 -3.96 5.22 4.75
CA ASN A 222 -3.59 3.89 5.23
C ASN A 222 -4.65 3.17 6.09
N ASP A 223 -5.81 3.78 6.32
CA ASP A 223 -6.89 3.24 7.16
C ASP A 223 -7.37 1.84 6.74
N LEU A 224 -7.37 1.57 5.43
CA LEU A 224 -7.83 0.28 4.92
C LEU A 224 -6.84 -0.84 5.21
N PHE A 225 -5.54 -0.60 5.10
CA PHE A 225 -4.54 -1.60 5.47
C PHE A 225 -4.51 -1.85 6.98
N GLU A 226 -4.81 -0.85 7.80
CA GLU A 226 -4.94 -1.01 9.24
C GLU A 226 -6.16 -1.87 9.59
N ARG A 227 -7.35 -1.43 9.15
CA ARG A 227 -8.63 -2.06 9.58
C ARG A 227 -8.93 -3.35 8.84
N HIS A 228 -8.40 -3.52 7.64
CA HIS A 228 -8.75 -4.59 6.71
C HIS A 228 -7.54 -5.37 6.19
N SER A 229 -6.43 -5.42 6.94
CA SER A 229 -5.22 -6.19 6.56
C SER A 229 -5.51 -7.68 6.38
N TRP A 230 -6.32 -8.27 7.27
CA TRP A 230 -6.78 -9.64 7.14
C TRP A 230 -7.69 -9.85 5.93
N TYR A 231 -8.54 -8.86 5.60
CA TYR A 231 -9.33 -8.88 4.37
C TYR A 231 -8.43 -8.82 3.14
N PHE A 232 -7.46 -7.91 3.12
CA PHE A 232 -6.50 -7.79 2.02
C PHE A 232 -5.76 -9.10 1.74
N ARG A 233 -5.25 -9.79 2.80
CA ARG A 233 -4.64 -11.11 2.66
C ARG A 233 -5.60 -12.13 2.05
N ASN A 234 -6.80 -12.26 2.58
CA ASN A 234 -7.78 -13.21 2.10
C ASN A 234 -8.25 -12.91 0.67
N ALA A 235 -8.34 -11.64 0.28
CA ALA A 235 -8.65 -11.22 -1.08
C ALA A 235 -7.54 -11.60 -2.07
N LEU A 236 -6.27 -11.47 -1.68
CA LEU A 236 -5.13 -11.96 -2.46
C LEU A 236 -5.19 -13.48 -2.66
N VAL A 237 -5.53 -14.23 -1.61
CA VAL A 237 -5.73 -15.68 -1.69
C VAL A 237 -6.83 -16.02 -2.70
N ARG A 238 -8.00 -15.35 -2.60
CA ARG A 238 -9.14 -15.61 -3.50
C ARG A 238 -8.87 -15.22 -4.95
N ALA A 239 -8.15 -14.14 -5.17
CA ALA A 239 -7.74 -13.70 -6.51
C ALA A 239 -6.82 -14.71 -7.22
N ASN A 240 -6.08 -15.52 -6.44
CA ASN A 240 -5.06 -16.45 -6.95
C ASN A 240 -5.40 -17.95 -6.77
N TYR A 241 -6.59 -18.26 -6.26
CA TYR A 241 -7.00 -19.64 -6.06
C TYR A 241 -7.97 -20.14 -7.13
N ARG A 242 -7.64 -21.26 -7.74
CA ARG A 242 -8.47 -21.98 -8.70
C ARG A 242 -8.46 -23.47 -8.41
N ASN A 243 -9.64 -24.11 -8.40
CA ASN A 243 -9.78 -25.54 -8.29
C ASN A 243 -10.97 -26.00 -9.14
N LEU A 244 -10.68 -26.44 -10.37
CA LEU A 244 -11.71 -26.85 -11.34
C LEU A 244 -12.49 -28.09 -10.88
N ASN A 245 -11.87 -29.02 -10.17
CA ASN A 245 -12.54 -30.21 -9.63
C ASN A 245 -13.61 -29.86 -8.59
N LYS A 246 -13.45 -28.72 -7.90
CA LYS A 246 -14.41 -28.18 -6.93
C LYS A 246 -15.31 -27.10 -7.53
N ASN A 247 -15.23 -26.84 -8.84
CA ASN A 247 -15.90 -25.76 -9.55
C ASN A 247 -15.61 -24.36 -8.94
N ILE A 248 -14.34 -24.12 -8.55
CA ILE A 248 -13.89 -22.86 -7.98
C ILE A 248 -12.95 -22.17 -8.97
N ASN A 249 -13.30 -20.97 -9.41
CA ASN A 249 -12.48 -20.09 -10.22
C ASN A 249 -11.77 -19.00 -9.39
N TYR A 250 -10.82 -18.32 -10.04
CA TYR A 250 -10.26 -17.08 -9.53
C TYR A 250 -11.37 -16.07 -9.22
N GLU A 251 -11.25 -15.39 -8.09
CA GLU A 251 -12.24 -14.39 -7.66
C GLU A 251 -11.54 -13.09 -7.26
N PRO A 252 -11.20 -12.24 -8.23
CA PRO A 252 -10.51 -10.98 -7.98
C PRO A 252 -11.41 -9.88 -7.39
N LEU A 253 -12.74 -10.01 -7.48
CA LEU A 253 -13.69 -8.98 -7.07
C LEU A 253 -13.44 -8.45 -5.65
N PHE A 254 -13.11 -9.34 -4.71
CA PHE A 254 -12.83 -8.93 -3.34
C PHE A 254 -11.62 -8.00 -3.25
N LEU A 255 -10.56 -8.29 -4.02
CA LEU A 255 -9.38 -7.43 -4.06
C LEU A 255 -9.66 -6.12 -4.80
N VAL A 256 -10.42 -6.18 -5.89
CA VAL A 256 -10.89 -4.98 -6.61
C VAL A 256 -11.69 -4.06 -5.69
N ARG A 257 -12.63 -4.59 -4.88
CA ARG A 257 -13.38 -3.81 -3.88
C ARG A 257 -12.47 -3.11 -2.86
N PHE A 258 -11.44 -3.80 -2.40
CA PHE A 258 -10.45 -3.21 -1.50
C PHE A 258 -9.74 -2.03 -2.16
N PHE A 259 -9.29 -2.19 -3.41
CA PHE A 259 -8.62 -1.12 -4.14
C PHE A 259 -9.57 0.01 -4.56
N ARG A 260 -10.83 -0.27 -4.87
CA ARG A 260 -11.85 0.76 -5.11
C ARG A 260 -12.08 1.63 -3.87
N ASN A 261 -12.17 1.01 -2.70
CA ASN A 261 -12.26 1.78 -1.45
C ASN A 261 -10.98 2.59 -1.20
N LEU A 262 -9.80 2.01 -1.48
CA LEU A 262 -8.51 2.65 -1.25
C LEU A 262 -8.26 3.83 -2.18
N LEU A 263 -8.50 3.66 -3.48
CA LEU A 263 -8.09 4.60 -4.53
C LEU A 263 -9.21 5.53 -4.97
N LEU A 264 -10.46 5.05 -4.96
CA LEU A 264 -11.63 5.82 -5.39
C LEU A 264 -12.43 6.39 -4.22
N GLY A 265 -12.11 6.02 -2.97
CA GLY A 265 -12.85 6.45 -1.79
C GLY A 265 -14.26 5.84 -1.69
N GLU A 266 -14.52 4.73 -2.39
CA GLU A 266 -15.78 4.00 -2.29
C GLU A 266 -15.94 3.35 -0.92
N ASN A 267 -17.15 2.92 -0.60
CA ASN A 267 -17.48 2.26 0.67
C ASN A 267 -18.04 0.86 0.42
N ASN A 268 -17.31 0.02 -0.30
CA ASN A 268 -17.69 -1.37 -0.50
C ASN A 268 -17.56 -2.16 0.79
N THR A 269 -18.48 -3.11 1.00
CA THR A 269 -18.46 -3.99 2.18
C THR A 269 -17.29 -4.96 2.13
N LEU A 270 -16.40 -4.90 3.12
CA LEU A 270 -15.20 -5.74 3.23
C LEU A 270 -15.39 -6.78 4.35
N LYS A 271 -16.07 -7.90 4.03
CA LYS A 271 -16.34 -9.00 4.99
C LYS A 271 -15.60 -10.27 4.59
N ASN A 272 -14.72 -10.75 5.46
CA ASN A 272 -13.91 -11.96 5.22
C ASN A 272 -14.77 -13.22 4.97
N ARG A 273 -15.93 -13.35 5.63
CA ARG A 273 -16.82 -14.51 5.49
C ARG A 273 -17.34 -14.72 4.07
N TYR A 274 -17.46 -13.66 3.27
CA TYR A 274 -17.91 -13.74 1.88
C TYR A 274 -16.88 -14.39 0.95
N MET A 275 -15.63 -14.44 1.38
CA MET A 275 -14.51 -15.02 0.61
C MET A 275 -14.33 -16.52 0.80
N ILE A 276 -15.01 -17.13 1.79
CA ILE A 276 -14.88 -18.57 2.05
C ILE A 276 -15.45 -19.35 0.87
N VAL A 277 -14.66 -20.30 0.37
CA VAL A 277 -15.11 -21.21 -0.69
C VAL A 277 -16.21 -22.13 -0.20
N ASN A 278 -17.26 -22.33 -1.02
CA ASN A 278 -18.44 -23.13 -0.65
C ASN A 278 -19.00 -22.76 0.73
N PRO A 279 -19.35 -21.48 0.96
CA PRO A 279 -19.82 -21.03 2.27
C PRO A 279 -21.24 -21.57 2.56
N PRO A 280 -21.66 -21.61 3.83
CA PRO A 280 -23.07 -21.72 4.20
C PRO A 280 -23.88 -20.60 3.54
N GLU A 281 -25.20 -20.83 3.36
CA GLU A 281 -26.07 -19.88 2.64
C GLU A 281 -26.08 -18.47 3.27
N ASP A 282 -26.14 -18.42 4.60
CA ASP A 282 -26.12 -17.18 5.39
C ASP A 282 -24.78 -16.41 5.36
N TRP A 283 -23.72 -17.02 4.78
CA TRP A 283 -22.39 -16.41 4.58
C TRP A 283 -22.14 -15.99 3.15
N LYS A 284 -23.06 -16.27 2.23
CA LYS A 284 -22.98 -15.77 0.86
C LYS A 284 -23.16 -14.25 0.83
N MET A 285 -22.53 -13.64 -0.14
CA MET A 285 -22.71 -12.21 -0.38
C MET A 285 -24.13 -11.96 -0.89
N PRO A 286 -24.89 -11.01 -0.31
CA PRO A 286 -26.22 -10.66 -0.80
C PRO A 286 -26.20 -10.26 -2.28
N GLU A 287 -27.22 -10.65 -3.03
CA GLU A 287 -27.37 -10.31 -4.46
C GLU A 287 -27.36 -8.79 -4.68
N SER A 288 -27.95 -8.02 -3.76
CA SER A 288 -27.93 -6.54 -3.80
C SER A 288 -26.51 -5.95 -3.76
N GLU A 289 -25.56 -6.59 -3.08
CA GLU A 289 -24.17 -6.19 -3.06
C GLU A 289 -23.40 -6.68 -4.31
N GLN A 290 -23.82 -7.79 -4.92
CA GLN A 290 -23.27 -8.30 -6.18
C GLN A 290 -23.68 -7.42 -7.38
N VAL A 291 -24.95 -7.01 -7.42
CA VAL A 291 -25.53 -6.19 -8.49
C VAL A 291 -25.00 -4.76 -8.45
N GLN A 292 -24.71 -4.20 -7.26
CA GLN A 292 -24.12 -2.86 -7.15
C GLN A 292 -22.79 -2.73 -7.87
N ASP A 293 -21.99 -3.78 -7.94
CA ASP A 293 -20.71 -3.77 -8.67
C ASP A 293 -20.90 -3.78 -10.19
N MET A 294 -21.99 -4.35 -10.69
CA MET A 294 -22.31 -4.37 -12.12
C MET A 294 -22.93 -3.04 -12.63
N TYR A 295 -23.55 -2.25 -11.76
CA TYR A 295 -24.30 -1.04 -12.16
C TYR A 295 -23.67 0.28 -11.69
N ARG A 296 -22.58 0.26 -10.90
CA ARG A 296 -21.90 1.49 -10.42
C ARG A 296 -21.09 2.23 -11.49
N THR A 297 -21.29 1.92 -12.75
CA THR A 297 -20.65 2.61 -13.88
C THR A 297 -21.19 4.01 -14.15
N SER A 298 -22.20 4.50 -13.40
CA SER A 298 -22.72 5.84 -13.71
C SER A 298 -23.52 6.49 -12.64
N THR A 299 -23.19 7.14 -11.72
CA THR A 299 -23.91 8.07 -10.81
C THR A 299 -23.75 7.77 -9.32
N GLY A 300 -22.77 8.37 -8.72
CA GLY A 300 -22.70 8.51 -7.28
C GLY A 300 -21.62 9.54 -6.94
N GLN A 301 -21.97 10.58 -6.21
CA GLN A 301 -21.03 11.56 -5.67
C GLN A 301 -20.01 10.83 -4.75
N VAL A 302 -18.99 10.29 -5.37
CA VAL A 302 -17.77 9.85 -4.69
C VAL A 302 -16.90 11.09 -4.59
N GLN A 303 -16.47 11.47 -3.41
CA GLN A 303 -15.36 12.42 -3.26
C GLN A 303 -14.16 11.82 -4.00
N ASP A 304 -13.94 12.28 -5.22
CA ASP A 304 -13.00 11.69 -6.16
C ASP A 304 -11.60 12.13 -5.74
N LYS A 305 -10.90 11.30 -4.99
CA LYS A 305 -9.48 11.50 -4.61
C LYS A 305 -8.55 11.68 -5.83
N LEU A 306 -9.08 11.52 -7.04
CA LEU A 306 -8.34 11.64 -8.29
C LEU A 306 -8.50 13.00 -8.96
N TYR A 307 -9.34 13.89 -8.44
CA TYR A 307 -9.60 15.20 -9.04
C TYR A 307 -8.94 16.33 -8.26
N THR A 308 -8.66 17.41 -8.99
CA THR A 308 -8.24 18.69 -8.43
C THR A 308 -9.05 19.81 -9.07
N ASP A 309 -9.41 20.83 -8.28
CA ASP A 309 -10.04 22.05 -8.76
C ASP A 309 -9.00 23.12 -9.16
N ASN A 310 -7.71 22.80 -9.03
CA ASN A 310 -6.64 23.72 -9.35
C ASN A 310 -6.46 23.84 -10.86
N HIS A 311 -6.98 24.94 -11.44
CA HIS A 311 -6.92 25.22 -12.87
C HIS A 311 -5.49 25.22 -13.45
N ASN A 312 -4.48 25.58 -12.67
CA ASN A 312 -3.09 25.57 -13.12
C ASN A 312 -2.58 24.15 -13.30
N ILE A 313 -2.92 23.26 -12.37
CA ILE A 313 -2.60 21.82 -12.47
C ILE A 313 -3.31 21.22 -13.67
N ILE A 314 -4.60 21.45 -13.81
CA ILE A 314 -5.40 20.96 -14.96
C ILE A 314 -4.76 21.43 -16.30
N SER A 315 -4.38 22.69 -16.39
CA SER A 315 -3.77 23.25 -17.59
C SER A 315 -2.41 22.60 -17.89
N LEU A 316 -1.59 22.37 -16.87
CA LEU A 316 -0.31 21.71 -17.02
C LEU A 316 -0.46 20.25 -17.45
N ILE A 317 -1.40 19.52 -16.87
CA ILE A 317 -1.72 18.14 -17.23
C ILE A 317 -2.12 18.04 -18.70
N LYS A 318 -2.96 18.95 -19.21
CA LYS A 318 -3.35 19.01 -20.63
C LYS A 318 -2.15 19.22 -21.56
N VAL A 319 -1.18 20.03 -21.15
CA VAL A 319 0.03 20.29 -21.93
C VAL A 319 0.98 19.09 -21.92
N ILE A 320 1.18 18.45 -20.78
CA ILE A 320 2.06 17.27 -20.70
C ILE A 320 1.44 16.09 -21.45
N SER A 321 0.14 15.83 -21.27
CA SER A 321 -0.56 14.69 -21.89
C SER A 321 0.19 13.36 -21.67
N ASP A 322 0.49 12.63 -22.72
CA ASP A 322 1.26 11.38 -22.75
C ASP A 322 2.77 11.57 -23.00
N LYS A 323 3.26 12.83 -22.99
CA LYS A 323 4.62 13.18 -23.38
C LYS A 323 5.54 13.33 -22.18
N GLN A 324 6.85 13.39 -22.50
CA GLN A 324 7.90 13.75 -21.55
C GLN A 324 8.44 15.12 -21.92
N LEU A 325 8.12 16.14 -21.15
CA LEU A 325 8.44 17.53 -21.45
C LEU A 325 9.46 18.12 -20.46
N SER A 326 10.34 18.95 -20.96
CA SER A 326 11.19 19.83 -20.16
C SER A 326 10.42 21.04 -19.65
N VAL A 327 10.96 21.74 -18.64
CA VAL A 327 10.36 23.00 -18.14
C VAL A 327 10.10 23.99 -19.28
N LYS A 328 11.04 24.14 -20.24
CA LYS A 328 10.92 25.05 -21.37
C LYS A 328 9.78 24.68 -22.30
N GLU A 329 9.61 23.38 -22.60
CA GLU A 329 8.52 22.89 -23.45
C GLU A 329 7.17 23.06 -22.78
N MET A 330 7.05 22.80 -21.48
CA MET A 330 5.82 23.02 -20.72
C MET A 330 5.41 24.50 -20.66
N MET A 331 6.37 25.38 -20.38
CA MET A 331 6.15 26.83 -20.38
C MET A 331 5.72 27.35 -21.76
N TYR A 332 6.31 26.81 -22.83
CA TYR A 332 5.89 27.12 -24.19
C TYR A 332 4.45 26.69 -24.46
N GLY A 333 4.09 25.48 -24.09
CA GLY A 333 2.72 24.94 -24.23
C GLY A 333 1.66 25.73 -23.45
N LEU A 334 2.05 26.31 -22.31
CA LEU A 334 1.18 27.17 -21.49
C LEU A 334 1.26 28.66 -21.88
N ASN A 335 2.07 29.02 -22.88
CA ASN A 335 2.33 30.40 -23.27
C ASN A 335 2.85 31.30 -22.12
N LEU A 336 3.68 30.73 -21.26
CA LEU A 336 4.23 31.39 -20.07
C LEU A 336 5.67 31.85 -20.32
N LYS A 337 6.02 33.09 -19.87
CA LYS A 337 7.36 33.66 -19.96
C LYS A 337 8.13 33.64 -18.63
N GLY A 338 7.43 33.72 -17.52
CA GLY A 338 8.00 33.77 -16.17
C GLY A 338 8.27 32.38 -15.59
N ARG A 339 9.56 32.00 -15.50
CA ARG A 339 9.95 30.67 -15.01
C ARG A 339 9.58 30.45 -13.55
N ASP A 340 9.80 31.43 -12.68
CA ASP A 340 9.52 31.29 -11.26
C ASP A 340 8.04 31.15 -10.98
N ASN A 341 7.21 31.93 -11.67
CA ASN A 341 5.75 31.78 -11.59
C ASN A 341 5.29 30.42 -12.10
N PHE A 342 5.89 29.91 -13.20
CA PHE A 342 5.58 28.58 -13.69
C PHE A 342 5.91 27.50 -12.66
N LEU A 343 7.11 27.58 -12.07
CA LEU A 343 7.52 26.60 -11.07
C LEU A 343 6.60 26.63 -9.84
N THR A 344 6.32 27.81 -9.30
CA THR A 344 5.54 27.98 -8.04
C THR A 344 4.07 27.70 -8.22
N LEU A 345 3.46 28.10 -9.34
CA LEU A 345 2.01 28.02 -9.50
C LEU A 345 1.53 26.79 -10.28
N TYR A 346 2.40 26.15 -11.07
CA TYR A 346 2.03 25.03 -11.93
C TYR A 346 2.79 23.75 -11.59
N LEU A 347 4.15 23.77 -11.67
CA LEU A 347 4.93 22.54 -11.64
C LEU A 347 5.05 21.98 -10.22
N ILE A 348 5.44 22.78 -9.24
CA ILE A 348 5.62 22.32 -7.85
C ILE A 348 4.31 21.78 -7.29
N PRO A 349 3.17 22.50 -7.36
CA PRO A 349 1.90 21.95 -6.90
C PRO A 349 1.50 20.66 -7.61
N SER A 350 1.75 20.55 -8.92
CA SER A 350 1.45 19.32 -9.66
C SER A 350 2.29 18.13 -9.24
N ILE A 351 3.52 18.37 -8.77
CA ILE A 351 4.39 17.32 -8.22
C ILE A 351 3.94 16.96 -6.79
N GLU A 352 3.67 17.96 -5.95
CA GLU A 352 3.24 17.78 -4.56
C GLU A 352 1.89 17.06 -4.46
N GLU A 353 0.95 17.39 -5.36
CA GLU A 353 -0.33 16.67 -5.46
C GLU A 353 -0.23 15.33 -6.20
N GLY A 354 0.96 14.94 -6.67
CA GLY A 354 1.23 13.63 -7.27
C GLY A 354 0.72 13.43 -8.69
N TYR A 355 0.41 14.49 -9.45
CA TYR A 355 0.00 14.37 -10.86
C TYR A 355 1.16 14.31 -11.83
N VAL A 356 2.30 14.93 -11.46
CA VAL A 356 3.50 15.02 -12.28
C VAL A 356 4.69 14.44 -11.54
N ARG A 357 5.56 13.73 -12.24
CA ARG A 357 6.82 13.22 -11.68
C ARG A 357 8.02 13.56 -12.54
N LEU A 358 9.18 13.52 -11.93
CA LEU A 358 10.48 13.70 -12.59
C LEU A 358 10.86 12.42 -13.35
N LEU A 359 11.46 12.55 -14.52
CA LEU A 359 12.05 11.42 -15.25
C LEU A 359 13.29 10.86 -14.51
N TYR A 360 14.09 11.75 -13.89
CA TYR A 360 15.26 11.40 -13.08
C TYR A 360 15.05 11.87 -11.64
N PRO A 361 14.27 11.16 -10.81
CA PRO A 361 13.94 11.60 -9.44
C PRO A 361 15.17 11.64 -8.53
N ASP A 362 16.12 10.68 -8.68
CA ASP A 362 17.35 10.61 -7.88
C ASP A 362 18.36 11.73 -8.23
N LYS A 363 18.14 12.44 -9.35
CA LYS A 363 18.98 13.55 -9.83
C LYS A 363 18.10 14.71 -10.30
N PRO A 364 17.43 15.45 -9.41
CA PRO A 364 16.46 16.49 -9.78
C PRO A 364 17.05 17.59 -10.68
N ARG A 365 18.37 17.83 -10.58
CA ARG A 365 19.10 18.83 -11.41
C ARG A 365 19.77 18.21 -12.64
N HIS A 366 19.33 17.03 -13.08
CA HIS A 366 19.89 16.38 -14.25
C HIS A 366 19.74 17.28 -15.50
N PRO A 367 20.80 17.47 -16.35
CA PRO A 367 20.74 18.37 -17.52
C PRO A 367 19.66 18.00 -18.54
N ARG A 368 19.28 16.73 -18.61
CA ARG A 368 18.20 16.21 -19.46
C ARG A 368 16.94 15.91 -18.68
N GLN A 369 16.70 16.62 -17.55
CA GLN A 369 15.48 16.41 -16.75
C GLN A 369 14.26 16.70 -17.59
N LYS A 370 13.30 15.78 -17.55
CA LYS A 370 11.95 15.91 -18.11
C LYS A 370 10.93 15.55 -17.06
N TYR A 371 9.70 15.93 -17.33
CA TYR A 371 8.55 15.71 -16.48
C TYR A 371 7.46 14.98 -17.27
N LEU A 372 6.77 14.07 -16.60
CA LEU A 372 5.72 13.26 -17.20
C LEU A 372 4.59 13.07 -16.19
N LEU A 373 3.40 12.73 -16.67
CA LEU A 373 2.29 12.41 -15.78
C LEU A 373 2.56 11.11 -15.01
N THR A 374 2.10 11.05 -13.78
CA THR A 374 1.95 9.81 -13.01
C THR A 374 0.72 9.05 -13.50
N VAL A 375 0.48 7.84 -12.99
CA VAL A 375 -0.78 7.11 -13.26
C VAL A 375 -1.98 7.96 -12.84
N LYS A 376 -1.94 8.59 -11.65
CA LYS A 376 -2.96 9.54 -11.17
C LYS A 376 -3.16 10.70 -12.17
N GLY A 377 -2.07 11.29 -12.65
CA GLY A 377 -2.10 12.38 -13.64
C GLY A 377 -2.69 11.95 -14.98
N LEU A 378 -2.38 10.76 -15.47
CA LEU A 378 -2.94 10.19 -16.70
C LEU A 378 -4.44 9.94 -16.58
N VAL A 379 -4.89 9.41 -15.44
CA VAL A 379 -6.33 9.22 -15.18
C VAL A 379 -7.06 10.56 -15.15
N LEU A 380 -6.50 11.58 -14.49
CA LEU A 380 -7.11 12.92 -14.51
C LEU A 380 -7.13 13.48 -15.94
N TYR A 381 -6.03 13.38 -16.70
CA TYR A 381 -5.94 13.85 -18.09
C TYR A 381 -7.08 13.31 -18.98
N LYS A 382 -7.49 12.07 -18.78
CA LYS A 382 -8.54 11.42 -19.55
C LYS A 382 -9.96 11.86 -19.18
N ASN A 383 -10.12 12.41 -17.97
CA ASN A 383 -11.44 12.79 -17.45
C ASN A 383 -11.69 14.31 -17.52
N ILE A 384 -10.76 15.09 -18.09
CA ILE A 384 -10.85 16.55 -18.32
C ILE A 384 -10.75 16.91 -19.81
#